data_da09f19b02793121c38cbcb20b04b409
#
_entry.id   da09f19b02793121c38cbcb20b04b409
#
_cell.length_a   1.000
_cell.length_b   1.000
_cell.length_c   1.000
_cell.angle_alpha   90.00
_cell.angle_beta   90.00
_cell.angle_gamma   90.00
#
_symmetry.space_group_name_H-M   'P 1'
#
loop_
_entity.id
_entity.type
_entity.pdbx_description
1 polymer ?
#
loop_
_entity_poly.entity_id
_entity_poly.type
_entity_poly.pdbx_seq_one_letter_code
_entity_poly.pdbx_strand_id
1 'polypeptide(L)'
;MKLNIVPARTGLTWVKLGFKTYLQQPLAMSGLFFMFMALLSIATLIPLIGAALALALLPAATLGLMAATQEATKGKFPMPTILISAFRAGKQQVRAMLVLGALYAAGFLIIMAISALIDGGGFARLYLVGGKITEDVVRQTDFQLAMWATLALYLPLSLLFWHAPALVHWHGVTPVKSLFFSLMACYKNWAALTIYGMAWVGIFVVTMLVVTVIAAVLGNPAFAALALFPVGLLIMAIFFTSIYFTFRDSFTDTSTEESSTDISVAEGDPT
;
A
#
# COMPACT_ATOMS: atom_id res chain seq x y z
N MET A 1 -4.38 16.56 15.07
CA MET A 1 -3.86 16.10 13.76
C MET A 1 -3.79 17.26 12.80
N LYS A 2 -2.62 17.52 12.20
CA LYS A 2 -2.36 18.60 11.23
C LYS A 2 -1.80 17.97 9.94
N LEU A 3 -2.30 18.42 8.79
CA LEU A 3 -1.74 18.02 7.49
C LEU A 3 -0.43 18.78 7.26
N ASN A 4 0.63 18.03 6.96
CA ASN A 4 1.95 18.58 6.65
C ASN A 4 2.22 18.51 5.15
N ILE A 5 2.75 19.59 4.57
CA ILE A 5 3.17 19.65 3.17
C ILE A 5 4.69 19.48 3.13
N VAL A 6 5.12 18.43 2.45
CA VAL A 6 6.54 18.05 2.40
C VAL A 6 7.19 18.43 1.06
N PRO A 7 8.51 18.72 1.06
CA PRO A 7 9.25 18.95 -0.18
C PRO A 7 9.23 17.72 -1.10
N ALA A 8 9.28 17.94 -2.42
CA ALA A 8 9.26 16.88 -3.43
C ALA A 8 10.33 15.78 -3.20
N ARG A 9 11.55 16.18 -2.77
CA ARG A 9 12.67 15.27 -2.45
C ARG A 9 12.35 14.26 -1.35
N THR A 10 11.35 14.53 -0.49
CA THR A 10 10.92 13.61 0.57
C THR A 10 10.45 12.27 0.01
N GLY A 11 9.95 12.24 -1.24
CA GLY A 11 9.60 10.99 -1.92
C GLY A 11 10.76 10.00 -1.98
N LEU A 12 11.97 10.43 -2.30
CA LEU A 12 13.16 9.57 -2.25
C LEU A 12 13.56 9.18 -0.81
N THR A 13 13.32 10.06 0.15
CA THR A 13 13.56 9.77 1.57
C THR A 13 12.66 8.64 2.06
N TRP A 14 11.39 8.60 1.67
CA TRP A 14 10.47 7.53 2.02
C TRP A 14 10.94 6.16 1.48
N VAL A 15 11.43 6.12 0.24
CA VAL A 15 12.02 4.90 -0.33
C VAL A 15 13.24 4.46 0.48
N LYS A 16 14.18 5.37 0.76
CA LYS A 16 15.39 5.08 1.56
C LYS A 16 15.04 4.56 2.96
N LEU A 17 14.06 5.17 3.62
CA LEU A 17 13.61 4.75 4.94
C LEU A 17 12.93 3.37 4.89
N GLY A 18 12.17 3.06 3.83
CA GLY A 18 11.61 1.73 3.58
C GLY A 18 12.70 0.67 3.53
N PHE A 19 13.72 0.87 2.69
CA PHE A 19 14.88 -0.03 2.62
C PHE A 19 15.61 -0.15 3.96
N LYS A 20 15.91 0.98 4.60
CA LYS A 20 16.62 0.99 5.90
C LYS A 20 15.87 0.18 6.95
N THR A 21 14.57 0.41 7.11
CA THR A 21 13.75 -0.28 8.12
C THR A 21 13.59 -1.76 7.80
N TYR A 22 13.37 -2.11 6.52
CA TYR A 22 13.30 -3.49 6.09
C TYR A 22 14.60 -4.25 6.39
N LEU A 23 15.76 -3.66 6.07
CA LEU A 23 17.07 -4.30 6.28
C LEU A 23 17.46 -4.42 7.76
N GLN A 24 16.83 -3.68 8.66
CA GLN A 24 17.02 -3.88 10.11
C GLN A 24 16.43 -5.21 10.58
N GLN A 25 15.32 -5.66 10.00
CA GLN A 25 14.60 -6.88 10.39
C GLN A 25 14.02 -7.61 9.16
N PRO A 26 14.85 -8.05 8.20
CA PRO A 26 14.38 -8.53 6.90
C PRO A 26 13.51 -9.78 7.00
N LEU A 27 13.85 -10.71 7.92
CA LEU A 27 13.06 -11.93 8.11
C LEU A 27 11.67 -11.63 8.71
N ALA A 28 11.59 -10.73 9.67
CA ALA A 28 10.31 -10.35 10.27
C ALA A 28 9.42 -9.63 9.25
N MET A 29 9.94 -8.63 8.54
CA MET A 29 9.19 -7.86 7.55
C MET A 29 8.76 -8.71 6.36
N SER A 30 9.64 -9.59 5.84
CA SER A 30 9.27 -10.55 4.80
C SER A 30 8.22 -11.54 5.29
N GLY A 31 8.40 -12.12 6.48
CA GLY A 31 7.47 -13.06 7.07
C GLY A 31 6.07 -12.46 7.23
N LEU A 32 5.97 -11.22 7.74
CA LEU A 32 4.70 -10.51 7.85
C LEU A 32 4.06 -10.23 6.49
N PHE A 33 4.87 -9.84 5.49
CA PHE A 33 4.36 -9.64 4.14
C PHE A 33 3.85 -10.94 3.52
N PHE A 34 4.56 -12.06 3.67
CA PHE A 34 4.09 -13.36 3.20
C PHE A 34 2.83 -13.84 3.94
N MET A 35 2.73 -13.60 5.25
CA MET A 35 1.50 -13.88 6.01
C MET A 35 0.33 -13.02 5.53
N PHE A 36 0.57 -11.74 5.24
CA PHE A 36 -0.40 -10.85 4.63
C PHE A 36 -0.89 -11.40 3.28
N MET A 37 0.04 -11.78 2.38
CA MET A 37 -0.31 -12.37 1.09
C MET A 37 -1.05 -13.70 1.23
N ALA A 38 -0.63 -14.56 2.16
CA ALA A 38 -1.31 -15.82 2.44
C ALA A 38 -2.74 -15.62 2.95
N LEU A 39 -2.94 -14.65 3.85
CA LEU A 39 -4.26 -14.31 4.37
C LEU A 39 -5.22 -13.89 3.24
N LEU A 40 -4.77 -13.00 2.36
CA LEU A 40 -5.56 -12.58 1.21
C LEU A 40 -5.82 -13.73 0.23
N SER A 41 -4.81 -14.56 -0.04
CA SER A 41 -4.95 -15.74 -0.92
C SER A 41 -5.95 -16.75 -0.35
N ILE A 42 -5.91 -17.03 0.95
CA ILE A 42 -6.88 -17.91 1.61
C ILE A 42 -8.30 -17.33 1.51
N ALA A 43 -8.45 -16.01 1.70
CA ALA A 43 -9.74 -15.36 1.54
C ALA A 43 -10.33 -15.56 0.14
N THR A 44 -9.50 -15.52 -0.92
CA THR A 44 -9.98 -15.73 -2.31
C THR A 44 -10.45 -17.16 -2.59
N LEU A 45 -10.10 -18.15 -1.76
CA LEU A 45 -10.56 -19.53 -1.92
C LEU A 45 -12.04 -19.73 -1.58
N ILE A 46 -12.68 -18.77 -0.91
CA ILE A 46 -14.11 -18.86 -0.58
C ILE A 46 -14.93 -18.62 -1.85
N PRO A 47 -15.72 -19.60 -2.31
CA PRO A 47 -16.51 -19.45 -3.51
C PRO A 47 -17.45 -18.25 -3.44
N LEU A 48 -17.68 -17.59 -4.58
CA LEU A 48 -18.58 -16.46 -4.80
C LEU A 48 -18.16 -15.14 -4.12
N ILE A 49 -17.71 -15.16 -2.86
CA ILE A 49 -17.45 -13.95 -2.07
C ILE A 49 -15.95 -13.71 -1.79
N GLY A 50 -15.09 -14.69 -2.11
CA GLY A 50 -13.68 -14.68 -1.70
C GLY A 50 -12.91 -13.48 -2.24
N ALA A 51 -13.09 -13.12 -3.50
CA ALA A 51 -12.46 -11.95 -4.09
C ALA A 51 -12.92 -10.64 -3.39
N ALA A 52 -14.22 -10.49 -3.15
CA ALA A 52 -14.77 -9.33 -2.45
C ALA A 52 -14.27 -9.25 -0.99
N LEU A 53 -14.17 -10.41 -0.31
CA LEU A 53 -13.64 -10.50 1.04
C LEU A 53 -12.15 -10.12 1.09
N ALA A 54 -11.33 -10.64 0.17
CA ALA A 54 -9.92 -10.28 0.07
C ALA A 54 -9.75 -8.77 -0.16
N LEU A 55 -10.54 -8.17 -1.04
CA LEU A 55 -10.57 -6.72 -1.27
C LEU A 55 -10.97 -5.95 0.00
N ALA A 56 -11.99 -6.41 0.71
CA ALA A 56 -12.45 -5.76 1.95
C ALA A 56 -11.42 -5.86 3.09
N LEU A 57 -10.58 -6.88 3.10
CA LEU A 57 -9.51 -7.04 4.09
C LEU A 57 -8.26 -6.19 3.75
N LEU A 58 -8.07 -5.76 2.51
CA LEU A 58 -6.88 -5.05 2.05
C LEU A 58 -6.54 -3.80 2.89
N PRO A 59 -7.48 -2.88 3.21
CA PRO A 59 -7.17 -1.71 4.03
C PRO A 59 -6.67 -2.08 5.44
N ALA A 60 -7.32 -3.06 6.08
CA ALA A 60 -6.94 -3.53 7.41
C ALA A 60 -5.56 -4.22 7.41
N ALA A 61 -5.29 -5.02 6.39
CA ALA A 61 -4.04 -5.74 6.25
C ALA A 61 -2.88 -4.80 5.89
N THR A 62 -3.11 -3.78 5.05
CA THR A 62 -2.13 -2.71 4.78
C THR A 62 -1.79 -1.94 6.06
N LEU A 63 -2.79 -1.61 6.87
CA LEU A 63 -2.56 -1.01 8.19
C LEU A 63 -1.67 -1.90 9.07
N GLY A 64 -1.90 -3.22 9.08
CA GLY A 64 -1.08 -4.17 9.83
C GLY A 64 0.41 -4.09 9.46
N LEU A 65 0.71 -3.98 8.16
CA LEU A 65 2.10 -3.80 7.67
C LEU A 65 2.66 -2.41 8.04
N MET A 66 1.84 -1.36 8.01
CA MET A 66 2.26 -0.03 8.47
C MET A 66 2.57 -0.04 9.98
N ALA A 67 1.75 -0.71 10.79
CA ALA A 67 1.97 -0.87 12.23
C ALA A 67 3.24 -1.69 12.52
N ALA A 68 3.50 -2.74 11.72
CA ALA A 68 4.75 -3.50 11.80
C ALA A 68 5.98 -2.62 11.52
N THR A 69 5.89 -1.77 10.50
CA THR A 69 6.94 -0.80 10.18
C THR A 69 7.16 0.18 11.34
N GLN A 70 6.08 0.68 11.93
CA GLN A 70 6.16 1.58 13.09
C GLN A 70 6.90 0.93 14.27
N GLU A 71 6.61 -0.34 14.59
CA GLU A 71 7.32 -1.05 15.66
C GLU A 71 8.79 -1.29 15.30
N ALA A 72 9.08 -1.66 14.05
CA ALA A 72 10.45 -1.84 13.57
C ALA A 72 11.28 -0.55 13.65
N THR A 73 10.68 0.63 13.37
CA THR A 73 11.37 1.92 13.52
C THR A 73 11.73 2.25 14.97
N LYS A 74 11.01 1.68 15.94
CA LYS A 74 11.31 1.80 17.38
C LYS A 74 12.30 0.76 17.88
N GLY A 75 12.89 -0.05 16.97
CA GLY A 75 13.80 -1.15 17.32
C GLY A 75 13.11 -2.38 17.91
N LYS A 76 11.78 -2.44 17.90
CA LYS A 76 11.01 -3.57 18.40
C LYS A 76 10.79 -4.59 17.30
N PHE A 77 10.80 -5.90 17.66
CA PHE A 77 10.48 -6.97 16.73
C PHE A 77 8.95 -7.00 16.49
N PRO A 78 8.47 -6.80 15.24
CA PRO A 78 7.05 -6.81 14.96
C PRO A 78 6.51 -8.24 14.99
N MET A 79 5.69 -8.55 15.99
CA MET A 79 5.07 -9.86 16.15
C MET A 79 3.97 -10.10 15.10
N PRO A 80 3.69 -11.36 14.68
CA PRO A 80 2.65 -11.69 13.71
C PRO A 80 1.25 -11.14 14.05
N THR A 81 0.94 -11.02 15.33
CA THR A 81 -0.33 -10.46 15.82
C THR A 81 -0.54 -9.00 15.43
N ILE A 82 0.50 -8.30 14.93
CA ILE A 82 0.38 -6.90 14.50
C ILE A 82 -0.46 -6.77 13.23
N LEU A 83 -0.53 -7.82 12.40
CA LEU A 83 -1.36 -7.81 11.18
C LEU A 83 -2.86 -7.67 11.47
N ILE A 84 -3.31 -8.07 12.67
CA ILE A 84 -4.69 -7.93 13.10
C ILE A 84 -4.91 -6.71 14.01
N SER A 85 -3.97 -5.77 14.07
CA SER A 85 -4.05 -4.56 14.91
C SER A 85 -5.33 -3.74 14.64
N ALA A 86 -5.77 -3.66 13.38
CA ALA A 86 -7.01 -3.02 12.97
C ALA A 86 -8.24 -3.56 13.73
N PHE A 87 -8.23 -4.85 14.10
CA PHE A 87 -9.33 -5.53 14.76
C PHE A 87 -9.19 -5.59 16.29
N ARG A 88 -8.09 -5.06 16.83
CA ARG A 88 -7.80 -5.06 18.28
C ARG A 88 -7.92 -3.68 18.94
N ALA A 89 -8.22 -2.64 18.17
CA ALA A 89 -8.27 -1.25 18.63
C ALA A 89 -9.62 -0.84 19.29
N GLY A 90 -10.53 -1.77 19.49
CA GLY A 90 -11.85 -1.52 20.06
C GLY A 90 -12.99 -1.57 19.05
N LYS A 91 -14.23 -1.72 19.55
CA LYS A 91 -15.40 -1.97 18.68
C LYS A 91 -15.66 -0.87 17.66
N GLN A 92 -15.42 0.39 18.02
CA GLN A 92 -15.65 1.53 17.13
C GLN A 92 -14.67 1.52 15.96
N GLN A 93 -13.37 1.29 16.22
CA GLN A 93 -12.32 1.22 15.20
C GLN A 93 -12.52 0.02 14.28
N VAL A 94 -12.89 -1.13 14.85
CA VAL A 94 -13.23 -2.34 14.07
C VAL A 94 -14.37 -2.06 13.10
N ARG A 95 -15.48 -1.46 13.59
CA ARG A 95 -16.61 -1.10 12.72
C ARG A 95 -16.18 -0.12 11.62
N ALA A 96 -15.41 0.90 11.98
CA ALA A 96 -14.93 1.88 11.01
C ALA A 96 -14.01 1.23 9.96
N MET A 97 -13.14 0.29 10.35
CA MET A 97 -12.26 -0.43 9.42
C MET A 97 -13.05 -1.37 8.51
N LEU A 98 -14.09 -2.05 9.01
CA LEU A 98 -14.96 -2.89 8.20
C LEU A 98 -15.74 -2.07 7.17
N VAL A 99 -16.25 -0.89 7.55
CA VAL A 99 -16.89 0.05 6.60
C VAL A 99 -15.88 0.49 5.54
N LEU A 100 -14.66 0.84 5.95
CA LEU A 100 -13.61 1.24 5.01
C LEU A 100 -13.28 0.11 4.02
N GLY A 101 -13.17 -1.12 4.51
CA GLY A 101 -12.96 -2.31 3.67
C GLY A 101 -14.11 -2.56 2.70
N ALA A 102 -15.35 -2.42 3.15
CA ALA A 102 -16.52 -2.56 2.28
C ALA A 102 -16.57 -1.48 1.19
N LEU A 103 -16.22 -0.23 1.52
CA LEU A 103 -16.11 0.87 0.55
C LEU A 103 -14.99 0.62 -0.48
N TYR A 104 -13.84 0.06 -0.05
CA TYR A 104 -12.77 -0.31 -0.97
C TYR A 104 -13.19 -1.41 -1.94
N ALA A 105 -13.78 -2.50 -1.42
CA ALA A 105 -14.28 -3.60 -2.23
C ALA A 105 -15.34 -3.13 -3.23
N ALA A 106 -16.31 -2.32 -2.78
CA ALA A 106 -17.34 -1.76 -3.65
C ALA A 106 -16.74 -0.87 -4.75
N GLY A 107 -15.83 0.05 -4.40
CA GLY A 107 -15.15 0.91 -5.37
C GLY A 107 -14.36 0.13 -6.41
N PHE A 108 -13.61 -0.89 -5.98
CA PHE A 108 -12.86 -1.74 -6.90
C PHE A 108 -13.79 -2.58 -7.81
N LEU A 109 -14.85 -3.16 -7.27
CA LEU A 109 -15.81 -3.94 -8.05
C LEU A 109 -16.57 -3.06 -9.07
N ILE A 110 -16.86 -1.80 -8.74
CA ILE A 110 -17.41 -0.83 -9.68
C ILE A 110 -16.44 -0.59 -10.85
N ILE A 111 -15.14 -0.42 -10.56
CA ILE A 111 -14.12 -0.26 -11.61
C ILE A 111 -14.08 -1.51 -12.50
N MET A 112 -14.13 -2.71 -11.93
CA MET A 112 -14.18 -3.95 -12.70
C MET A 112 -15.46 -4.07 -13.54
N ALA A 113 -16.60 -3.61 -13.02
CA ALA A 113 -17.85 -3.58 -13.78
C ALA A 113 -17.77 -2.60 -14.96
N ILE A 114 -17.18 -1.42 -14.78
CA ILE A 114 -16.94 -0.46 -15.87
C ILE A 114 -16.00 -1.07 -16.92
N SER A 115 -14.93 -1.73 -16.51
CA SER A 115 -14.03 -2.47 -17.40
C SER A 115 -14.78 -3.52 -18.22
N ALA A 116 -15.68 -4.28 -17.57
CA ALA A 116 -16.47 -5.31 -18.21
C ALA A 116 -17.44 -4.77 -19.27
N LEU A 117 -17.90 -3.53 -19.13
CA LEU A 117 -18.72 -2.87 -20.16
C LEU A 117 -17.93 -2.51 -21.44
N ILE A 118 -16.59 -2.39 -21.31
CA ILE A 118 -15.72 -2.03 -22.44
C ILE A 118 -15.33 -3.25 -23.26
N ASP A 119 -14.94 -4.36 -22.61
CA ASP A 119 -14.36 -5.53 -23.28
C ASP A 119 -15.21 -6.81 -23.12
N GLY A 120 -16.48 -6.68 -22.69
CA GLY A 120 -17.33 -7.84 -22.44
C GLY A 120 -16.90 -8.69 -21.24
N GLY A 121 -16.06 -8.16 -20.36
CA GLY A 121 -15.62 -8.80 -19.12
C GLY A 121 -14.35 -9.64 -19.23
N GLY A 122 -13.63 -9.55 -20.34
CA GLY A 122 -12.36 -10.27 -20.52
C GLY A 122 -11.33 -9.91 -19.47
N PHE A 123 -11.05 -8.61 -19.32
CA PHE A 123 -10.08 -8.10 -18.32
C PHE A 123 -10.55 -8.37 -16.88
N ALA A 124 -11.81 -8.08 -16.56
CA ALA A 124 -12.35 -8.28 -15.22
C ALA A 124 -12.31 -9.77 -14.80
N ARG A 125 -12.64 -10.68 -15.71
CA ARG A 125 -12.56 -12.13 -15.46
C ARG A 125 -11.13 -12.58 -15.21
N LEU A 126 -10.19 -12.11 -16.04
CA LEU A 126 -8.77 -12.42 -15.88
C LEU A 126 -8.25 -11.98 -14.51
N TYR A 127 -8.63 -10.79 -14.08
CA TYR A 127 -8.15 -10.22 -12.82
C TYR A 127 -8.80 -10.85 -11.58
N LEU A 128 -10.12 -11.09 -11.58
CA LEU A 128 -10.86 -11.56 -10.42
C LEU A 128 -10.86 -13.10 -10.27
N VAL A 129 -10.82 -13.81 -11.39
CA VAL A 129 -10.95 -15.28 -11.41
C VAL A 129 -9.62 -15.95 -11.78
N GLY A 130 -8.76 -15.21 -12.45
CA GLY A 130 -7.53 -15.75 -13.03
C GLY A 130 -7.75 -16.32 -14.42
N GLY A 131 -6.67 -16.68 -15.08
CA GLY A 131 -6.70 -17.25 -16.43
C GLY A 131 -5.34 -17.16 -17.10
N LYS A 132 -5.23 -17.73 -18.31
CA LYS A 132 -4.04 -17.59 -19.14
C LYS A 132 -4.15 -16.32 -19.97
N ILE A 133 -3.16 -15.44 -19.87
CA ILE A 133 -3.00 -14.29 -20.75
C ILE A 133 -2.36 -14.82 -22.02
N THR A 134 -3.08 -14.77 -23.15
CA THR A 134 -2.53 -15.07 -24.47
C THR A 134 -2.20 -13.77 -25.20
N GLU A 135 -1.23 -13.83 -26.11
CA GLU A 135 -0.80 -12.65 -26.88
C GLU A 135 -1.98 -12.08 -27.69
N ASP A 136 -2.85 -12.95 -28.23
CA ASP A 136 -4.02 -12.54 -28.98
C ASP A 136 -5.02 -11.72 -28.16
N VAL A 137 -5.24 -12.08 -26.89
CA VAL A 137 -6.12 -11.33 -25.97
C VAL A 137 -5.53 -9.96 -25.66
N VAL A 138 -4.22 -9.87 -25.37
CA VAL A 138 -3.56 -8.61 -25.03
C VAL A 138 -3.56 -7.65 -26.23
N ARG A 139 -3.55 -8.16 -27.46
CA ARG A 139 -3.56 -7.35 -28.70
C ARG A 139 -4.94 -6.79 -29.05
N GLN A 140 -6.02 -7.29 -28.43
CA GLN A 140 -7.37 -6.77 -28.69
C GLN A 140 -7.50 -5.33 -28.16
N THR A 141 -8.01 -4.44 -29.03
CA THR A 141 -8.17 -3.02 -28.70
C THR A 141 -9.07 -2.80 -27.49
N ASP A 142 -10.18 -3.54 -27.41
CA ASP A 142 -11.15 -3.42 -26.32
C ASP A 142 -10.54 -3.87 -24.98
N PHE A 143 -9.73 -4.95 -25.00
CA PHE A 143 -9.01 -5.41 -23.81
C PHE A 143 -7.99 -4.35 -23.33
N GLN A 144 -7.23 -3.75 -24.25
CA GLN A 144 -6.28 -2.68 -23.92
C GLN A 144 -7.01 -1.45 -23.37
N LEU A 145 -8.13 -1.06 -23.98
CA LEU A 145 -8.93 0.06 -23.51
C LEU A 145 -9.50 -0.20 -22.10
N ALA A 146 -10.01 -1.40 -21.84
CA ALA A 146 -10.48 -1.84 -20.52
C ALA A 146 -9.36 -1.80 -19.48
N MET A 147 -8.15 -2.25 -19.83
CA MET A 147 -6.96 -2.21 -18.98
C MET A 147 -6.57 -0.77 -18.62
N TRP A 148 -6.48 0.13 -19.62
CA TRP A 148 -6.12 1.53 -19.37
C TRP A 148 -7.20 2.30 -18.62
N ALA A 149 -8.48 2.05 -18.91
CA ALA A 149 -9.60 2.62 -18.17
C ALA A 149 -9.58 2.17 -16.69
N THR A 150 -9.32 0.88 -16.46
CA THR A 150 -9.17 0.34 -15.09
C THR A 150 -8.02 1.02 -14.36
N LEU A 151 -6.86 1.16 -14.99
CA LEU A 151 -5.70 1.83 -14.38
C LEU A 151 -6.00 3.30 -14.04
N ALA A 152 -6.66 4.02 -14.96
CA ALA A 152 -7.03 5.43 -14.75
C ALA A 152 -8.04 5.61 -13.62
N LEU A 153 -9.02 4.70 -13.49
CA LEU A 153 -10.01 4.73 -12.41
C LEU A 153 -9.45 4.22 -11.07
N TYR A 154 -8.50 3.29 -11.12
CA TYR A 154 -7.85 2.77 -9.93
C TYR A 154 -6.95 3.80 -9.25
N LEU A 155 -6.35 4.71 -9.99
CA LEU A 155 -5.47 5.74 -9.44
C LEU A 155 -6.20 6.62 -8.41
N PRO A 156 -7.35 7.26 -8.68
CA PRO A 156 -8.08 8.00 -7.66
C PRO A 156 -8.57 7.12 -6.50
N LEU A 157 -8.99 5.87 -6.77
CA LEU A 157 -9.35 4.94 -5.71
C LEU A 157 -8.16 4.68 -4.79
N SER A 158 -6.97 4.43 -5.33
CA SER A 158 -5.76 4.20 -4.54
C SER A 158 -5.39 5.39 -3.68
N LEU A 159 -5.51 6.62 -4.19
CA LEU A 159 -5.25 7.85 -3.43
C LEU A 159 -6.24 8.08 -2.29
N LEU A 160 -7.52 7.74 -2.50
CA LEU A 160 -8.54 7.78 -1.44
C LEU A 160 -8.18 6.85 -0.27
N PHE A 161 -7.64 5.69 -0.56
CA PHE A 161 -7.35 4.66 0.45
C PHE A 161 -5.88 4.64 0.92
N TRP A 162 -5.00 5.48 0.36
CA TRP A 162 -3.57 5.47 0.64
C TRP A 162 -3.25 5.67 2.12
N HIS A 163 -3.87 6.67 2.75
CA HIS A 163 -3.69 7.00 4.15
C HIS A 163 -4.90 6.68 5.03
N ALA A 164 -6.06 6.38 4.43
CA ALA A 164 -7.32 6.23 5.13
C ALA A 164 -7.31 5.17 6.23
N PRO A 165 -6.72 3.97 6.06
CA PRO A 165 -6.64 2.97 7.12
C PRO A 165 -5.90 3.47 8.36
N ALA A 166 -4.80 4.17 8.17
CA ALA A 166 -3.99 4.75 9.22
C ALA A 166 -4.72 5.89 9.96
N LEU A 167 -5.43 6.75 9.22
CA LEU A 167 -6.25 7.82 9.78
C LEU A 167 -7.39 7.29 10.66
N VAL A 168 -8.06 6.23 10.22
CA VAL A 168 -9.11 5.57 11.01
C VAL A 168 -8.53 4.98 12.28
N HIS A 169 -7.40 4.28 12.19
CA HIS A 169 -6.84 3.53 13.31
C HIS A 169 -6.14 4.43 14.33
N TRP A 170 -5.22 5.29 13.89
CA TRP A 170 -4.39 6.09 14.80
C TRP A 170 -5.02 7.41 15.23
N HIS A 171 -5.87 7.99 14.38
CA HIS A 171 -6.50 9.29 14.68
C HIS A 171 -8.02 9.20 14.94
N GLY A 172 -8.62 8.01 14.89
CA GLY A 172 -10.05 7.83 15.15
C GLY A 172 -10.98 8.54 14.17
N VAL A 173 -10.49 8.88 12.97
CA VAL A 173 -11.26 9.58 11.94
C VAL A 173 -12.33 8.64 11.38
N THR A 174 -13.54 9.17 11.13
CA THR A 174 -14.61 8.35 10.52
C THR A 174 -14.23 7.94 9.08
N PRO A 175 -14.71 6.78 8.57
CA PRO A 175 -14.29 6.24 7.27
C PRO A 175 -14.40 7.24 6.11
N VAL A 176 -15.54 7.91 5.97
CA VAL A 176 -15.75 8.88 4.86
C VAL A 176 -14.82 10.09 4.98
N LYS A 177 -14.64 10.62 6.19
CA LYS A 177 -13.70 11.73 6.41
C LYS A 177 -12.26 11.30 6.16
N SER A 178 -11.89 10.06 6.50
CA SER A 178 -10.54 9.53 6.27
C SER A 178 -10.20 9.43 4.77
N LEU A 179 -11.16 9.04 3.93
CA LEU A 179 -11.00 9.06 2.47
C LEU A 179 -10.71 10.47 1.95
N PHE A 180 -11.50 11.46 2.40
CA PHE A 180 -11.30 12.86 2.00
C PHE A 180 -9.92 13.37 2.45
N PHE A 181 -9.53 13.12 3.70
CA PHE A 181 -8.23 13.57 4.20
C PHE A 181 -7.06 12.84 3.51
N SER A 182 -7.22 11.56 3.19
CA SER A 182 -6.23 10.81 2.40
C SER A 182 -6.04 11.43 1.02
N LEU A 183 -7.11 11.66 0.28
CA LEU A 183 -7.06 12.29 -1.03
C LEU A 183 -6.42 13.69 -0.97
N MET A 184 -6.84 14.49 0.03
CA MET A 184 -6.31 15.84 0.20
C MET A 184 -4.83 15.85 0.55
N ALA A 185 -4.37 14.90 1.38
CA ALA A 185 -2.96 14.74 1.71
C ALA A 185 -2.13 14.33 0.48
N CYS A 186 -2.64 13.38 -0.32
CA CYS A 186 -2.01 12.98 -1.56
C CYS A 186 -1.95 14.15 -2.57
N TYR A 187 -3.03 14.89 -2.70
CA TYR A 187 -3.09 16.06 -3.60
C TYR A 187 -2.12 17.17 -3.18
N LYS A 188 -2.05 17.50 -1.89
CA LYS A 188 -1.13 18.54 -1.38
C LYS A 188 0.34 18.10 -1.46
N ASN A 189 0.62 16.80 -1.36
CA ASN A 189 1.95 16.22 -1.43
C ASN A 189 2.23 15.53 -2.78
N TRP A 190 1.50 15.91 -3.84
CA TRP A 190 1.56 15.26 -5.15
C TRP A 190 2.99 15.15 -5.70
N ALA A 191 3.81 16.20 -5.55
CA ALA A 191 5.19 16.22 -6.05
C ALA A 191 6.08 15.18 -5.35
N ALA A 192 5.94 15.02 -4.03
CA ALA A 192 6.67 14.00 -3.27
C ALA A 192 6.18 12.59 -3.64
N LEU A 193 4.86 12.39 -3.77
CA LEU A 193 4.28 11.11 -4.18
C LEU A 193 4.64 10.72 -5.61
N THR A 194 4.73 11.68 -6.53
CA THR A 194 5.19 11.42 -7.90
C THR A 194 6.63 10.94 -7.91
N ILE A 195 7.54 11.63 -7.21
CA ILE A 195 8.95 11.20 -7.09
C ILE A 195 9.05 9.84 -6.41
N TYR A 196 8.25 9.59 -5.36
CA TYR A 196 8.16 8.30 -4.70
C TYR A 196 7.72 7.19 -5.67
N GLY A 197 6.64 7.41 -6.42
CA GLY A 197 6.15 6.46 -7.42
C GLY A 197 7.16 6.20 -8.55
N MET A 198 7.77 7.26 -9.10
CA MET A 198 8.80 7.14 -10.13
C MET A 198 10.03 6.36 -9.63
N ALA A 199 10.46 6.59 -8.39
CA ALA A 199 11.57 5.85 -7.79
C ALA A 199 11.24 4.35 -7.68
N TRP A 200 10.01 3.99 -7.27
CA TRP A 200 9.59 2.59 -7.21
C TRP A 200 9.46 1.96 -8.58
N VAL A 201 8.91 2.66 -9.58
CA VAL A 201 8.90 2.19 -10.97
C VAL A 201 10.34 1.94 -11.45
N GLY A 202 11.26 2.87 -11.19
CA GLY A 202 12.68 2.71 -11.51
C GLY A 202 13.30 1.48 -10.85
N ILE A 203 13.04 1.24 -9.57
CA ILE A 203 13.53 0.06 -8.83
C ILE A 203 13.01 -1.23 -9.47
N PHE A 204 11.71 -1.32 -9.79
CA PHE A 204 11.14 -2.50 -10.44
C PHE A 204 11.76 -2.73 -11.83
N VAL A 205 11.87 -1.69 -12.65
CA VAL A 205 12.46 -1.79 -14.00
C VAL A 205 13.93 -2.22 -13.93
N VAL A 206 14.73 -1.59 -13.06
CA VAL A 206 16.15 -1.95 -12.89
C VAL A 206 16.29 -3.39 -12.39
N THR A 207 15.46 -3.80 -11.44
CA THR A 207 15.50 -5.19 -10.95
C THR A 207 15.14 -6.19 -12.04
N MET A 208 14.09 -5.93 -12.80
CA MET A 208 13.70 -6.78 -13.93
C MET A 208 14.84 -6.88 -14.95
N LEU A 209 15.46 -5.75 -15.28
CA LEU A 209 16.60 -5.72 -16.21
C LEU A 209 17.78 -6.52 -15.68
N VAL A 210 18.18 -6.31 -14.41
CA VAL A 210 19.31 -7.02 -13.81
C VAL A 210 19.08 -8.53 -13.81
N VAL A 211 17.90 -9.01 -13.40
CA VAL A 211 17.58 -10.44 -13.40
C VAL A 211 17.60 -11.02 -14.82
N THR A 212 17.07 -10.27 -15.81
CA THR A 212 17.09 -10.70 -17.22
C THR A 212 18.50 -10.76 -17.78
N VAL A 213 19.36 -9.79 -17.47
CA VAL A 213 20.77 -9.79 -17.90
C VAL A 213 21.53 -10.95 -17.28
N ILE A 214 21.32 -11.22 -15.98
CA ILE A 214 21.94 -12.39 -15.31
C ILE A 214 21.51 -13.70 -16.00
N ALA A 215 20.23 -13.85 -16.31
CA ALA A 215 19.72 -15.02 -17.02
C ALA A 215 20.36 -15.19 -18.41
N ALA A 216 20.53 -14.09 -19.13
CA ALA A 216 21.19 -14.09 -20.45
C ALA A 216 22.67 -14.50 -20.34
N VAL A 217 23.41 -13.94 -19.37
CA VAL A 217 24.82 -14.30 -19.10
C VAL A 217 24.97 -15.76 -18.72
N LEU A 218 24.02 -16.30 -17.93
CA LEU A 218 24.01 -17.72 -17.54
C LEU A 218 23.56 -18.66 -18.69
N GLY A 219 23.11 -18.11 -19.83
CA GLY A 219 22.53 -18.88 -20.92
C GLY A 219 21.26 -19.67 -20.55
N ASN A 220 20.57 -19.27 -19.47
CA ASN A 220 19.41 -19.96 -18.91
C ASN A 220 18.21 -19.02 -18.75
N PRO A 221 17.32 -18.91 -19.76
CA PRO A 221 16.11 -18.08 -19.68
C PRO A 221 15.15 -18.50 -18.55
N ALA A 222 15.14 -19.80 -18.18
CA ALA A 222 14.30 -20.29 -17.09
C ALA A 222 14.70 -19.68 -15.73
N PHE A 223 15.96 -19.28 -15.57
CA PHE A 223 16.41 -18.57 -14.37
C PHE A 223 15.64 -17.25 -14.18
N ALA A 224 15.42 -16.47 -15.23
CA ALA A 224 14.65 -15.23 -15.12
C ALA A 224 13.21 -15.51 -14.67
N ALA A 225 12.53 -16.49 -15.27
CA ALA A 225 11.17 -16.87 -14.91
C ALA A 225 11.07 -17.33 -13.43
N LEU A 226 12.08 -18.04 -12.93
CA LEU A 226 12.11 -18.53 -11.56
C LEU A 226 12.48 -17.46 -10.54
N ALA A 227 13.38 -16.54 -10.89
CA ALA A 227 13.92 -15.53 -9.97
C ALA A 227 13.04 -14.26 -9.87
N LEU A 228 12.38 -13.85 -10.96
CA LEU A 228 11.59 -12.62 -10.98
C LEU A 228 10.46 -12.61 -9.96
N PHE A 229 9.79 -13.75 -9.76
CA PHE A 229 8.69 -13.83 -8.82
C PHE A 229 9.12 -13.62 -7.35
N PRO A 230 10.07 -14.39 -6.77
CA PRO A 230 10.49 -14.17 -5.39
C PRO A 230 11.18 -12.82 -5.18
N VAL A 231 11.99 -12.35 -6.13
CA VAL A 231 12.63 -11.04 -6.04
C VAL A 231 11.57 -9.92 -6.07
N GLY A 232 10.56 -10.04 -6.94
CA GLY A 232 9.44 -9.09 -6.98
C GLY A 232 8.67 -9.05 -5.66
N LEU A 233 8.44 -10.19 -5.01
CA LEU A 233 7.80 -10.25 -3.69
C LEU A 233 8.62 -9.56 -2.59
N LEU A 234 9.95 -9.71 -2.61
CA LEU A 234 10.83 -9.01 -1.67
C LEU A 234 10.79 -7.49 -1.86
N ILE A 235 10.83 -7.02 -3.12
CA ILE A 235 10.70 -5.60 -3.43
C ILE A 235 9.34 -5.07 -3.00
N MET A 236 8.27 -5.84 -3.21
CA MET A 236 6.93 -5.49 -2.73
C MET A 236 6.88 -5.38 -1.20
N ALA A 237 7.54 -6.28 -0.46
CA ALA A 237 7.64 -6.18 1.00
C ALA A 237 8.31 -4.87 1.43
N ILE A 238 9.39 -4.46 0.74
CA ILE A 238 10.07 -3.19 1.00
C ILE A 238 9.16 -2.00 0.64
N PHE A 239 8.43 -2.09 -0.47
CA PHE A 239 7.45 -1.08 -0.88
C PHE A 239 6.40 -0.87 0.21
N PHE A 240 5.75 -1.94 0.70
CA PHE A 240 4.77 -1.85 1.77
C PHE A 240 5.36 -1.30 3.07
N THR A 241 6.61 -1.65 3.39
CA THR A 241 7.34 -1.03 4.51
C THR A 241 7.47 0.48 4.34
N SER A 242 7.71 0.97 3.11
CA SER A 242 7.88 2.40 2.84
C SER A 242 6.59 3.23 2.93
N ILE A 243 5.42 2.62 2.76
CA ILE A 243 4.11 3.32 2.82
C ILE A 243 3.89 4.00 4.18
N TYR A 244 4.35 3.41 5.28
CA TYR A 244 4.25 4.02 6.62
C TYR A 244 4.86 5.43 6.67
N PHE A 245 5.99 5.64 6.00
CA PHE A 245 6.70 6.92 6.03
C PHE A 245 5.95 8.00 5.25
N THR A 246 5.21 7.64 4.20
CA THR A 246 4.35 8.59 3.47
C THR A 246 3.25 9.14 4.37
N PHE A 247 2.68 8.28 5.24
CA PHE A 247 1.69 8.68 6.23
C PHE A 247 2.30 9.51 7.35
N ARG A 248 3.37 9.01 7.99
CA ARG A 248 4.02 9.65 9.13
C ARG A 248 4.41 11.10 8.85
N ASP A 249 4.96 11.37 7.66
CA ASP A 249 5.47 12.69 7.32
C ASP A 249 4.36 13.62 6.78
N SER A 250 3.23 13.06 6.31
CA SER A 250 2.06 13.83 5.86
C SER A 250 1.13 14.25 7.00
N PHE A 251 1.21 13.58 8.18
CA PHE A 251 0.33 13.88 9.31
C PHE A 251 1.13 13.96 10.60
N THR A 252 1.00 15.08 11.33
CA THR A 252 1.62 15.30 12.63
C THR A 252 0.58 15.42 13.73
N ASP A 253 0.89 14.88 14.91
CA ASP A 253 0.07 15.08 16.11
C ASP A 253 0.38 16.45 16.72
N THR A 254 -0.65 17.23 17.01
CA THR A 254 -0.57 18.55 17.64
C THR A 254 -0.01 18.53 19.07
N SER A 255 -0.05 17.37 19.72
CA SER A 255 0.43 17.20 21.11
C SER A 255 1.95 17.35 21.28
N THR A 256 2.72 17.25 20.21
CA THR A 256 4.19 17.37 20.29
C THR A 256 4.65 18.83 20.21
N GLU A 257 3.86 19.73 19.62
CA GLU A 257 4.19 21.15 19.54
C GLU A 257 3.91 21.89 20.87
N GLU A 258 2.84 21.52 21.60
CA GLU A 258 2.53 22.12 22.91
C GLU A 258 3.59 21.81 23.97
N SER A 259 4.12 20.57 23.97
CA SER A 259 5.17 20.17 24.90
C SER A 259 6.52 20.88 24.67
N SER A 260 6.83 21.26 23.44
CA SER A 260 8.08 22.00 23.12
C SER A 260 7.95 23.50 23.40
N THR A 261 6.75 24.06 23.35
CA THR A 261 6.48 25.47 23.65
C THR A 261 6.47 25.72 25.17
N ASP A 262 5.91 24.79 25.95
CA ASP A 262 5.90 24.88 27.41
C ASP A 262 7.31 24.77 28.04
N ILE A 263 8.20 23.98 27.43
CA ILE A 263 9.60 23.86 27.92
C ILE A 263 10.37 25.15 27.60
N SER A 264 10.12 25.83 26.48
CA SER A 264 10.82 27.07 26.13
C SER A 264 10.34 28.29 26.94
N VAL A 265 9.09 28.24 27.45
CA VAL A 265 8.56 29.32 28.33
C VAL A 265 9.01 29.13 29.77
N ALA A 266 9.28 27.89 30.21
CA ALA A 266 9.75 27.60 31.56
C ALA A 266 11.25 27.90 31.78
N GLU A 267 12.05 27.98 30.72
CA GLU A 267 13.48 28.31 30.79
C GLU A 267 13.80 29.82 30.60
N GLY A 268 12.77 30.66 30.37
CA GLY A 268 12.94 32.08 30.01
C GLY A 268 12.69 33.11 31.11
N ASP A 269 12.62 32.74 32.40
CA ASP A 269 12.46 33.73 33.49
C ASP A 269 13.60 33.63 34.51
N PRO A 270 14.71 34.36 34.30
CA PRO A 270 15.65 34.70 35.35
C PRO A 270 15.38 36.14 35.83
N THR A 271 14.64 36.28 36.93
CA THR A 271 14.69 37.53 37.75
C THR A 271 15.99 37.58 38.54
#